data_9c505fb4c73fc6210026a61f7ec1d49b
#
_entry.id   9c505fb4c73fc6210026a61f7ec1d49b
#
_cell.length_a   1.000
_cell.length_b   1.000
_cell.length_c   1.000
_cell.angle_alpha   90.00
_cell.angle_beta   90.00
_cell.angle_gamma   90.00
#
_symmetry.space_group_name_H-M   'P 1'
#
loop_
_entity.id
_entity.type
_entity.pdbx_description
1 polymer ?
#
loop_
_entity_poly.entity_id
_entity_poly.type
_entity_poly.pdbx_seq_one_letter_code
_entity_poly.pdbx_strand_id
1 'polypeptide(L)'
;IELGVEKELGITKEDIGKKISIEEYNAACKKAVMRYTDVWNDLTKRIGFWLDLEHPYVTYHTKYIESVWYLLKKLYDDDLLYKGYTIQPYSPAAGTGLSSHELNQPGTYKPVKDTSAVALFKVIRDQNSEWLFSPSPREKGPGDEGVFIMAWTTTPWTLPSNTALTVGPKLEYVRVKTFNPYTHAPQTVVLAKARLNAYFKEETKDASFDDYKKDGKNIPWTIVGEFLGHQLEGVRYEQLLPYAEPEGGGDAFKVIGGDFVTTEDGTGVVHTAPSFGADDQRVARQHNIGSLTLVDLRGRFKPEVTDFAGEYVKAEYYTAEELAAEAKKQGRDKYLSVDERIAIKLKTEGRAFKV
;
A
#
# COMPACT_ATOMS: atom_id res chain seq x y z
N ILE A 1 24.45 12.39 9.18
CA ILE A 1 25.81 12.08 9.67
C ILE A 1 26.20 10.68 9.20
N GLU A 2 25.43 9.63 9.51
CA GLU A 2 25.70 8.25 9.14
C GLU A 2 26.05 8.11 7.66
N LEU A 3 25.19 8.51 6.73
CA LEU A 3 25.44 8.46 5.29
C LEU A 3 26.72 9.22 4.85
N GLY A 4 27.03 10.31 5.54
CA GLY A 4 28.30 11.06 5.29
C GLY A 4 29.51 10.26 5.72
N VAL A 5 29.46 9.61 6.88
CA VAL A 5 30.54 8.77 7.42
C VAL A 5 30.70 7.50 6.59
N GLU A 6 29.61 6.84 6.19
CA GLU A 6 29.64 5.67 5.28
C GLU A 6 30.35 6.02 3.96
N LYS A 7 30.02 7.18 3.38
CA LYS A 7 30.65 7.67 2.17
C LYS A 7 32.14 8.00 2.38
N GLU A 8 32.51 8.64 3.50
CA GLU A 8 33.92 8.95 3.82
C GLU A 8 34.74 7.69 4.03
N LEU A 9 34.15 6.64 4.64
CA LEU A 9 34.80 5.37 4.89
C LEU A 9 34.74 4.40 3.70
N GLY A 10 33.95 4.71 2.66
CA GLY A 10 33.75 3.84 1.50
C GLY A 10 33.03 2.54 1.84
N ILE A 11 32.13 2.56 2.80
CA ILE A 11 31.35 1.40 3.28
C ILE A 11 29.87 1.59 3.06
N THR A 12 29.12 0.50 3.15
CA THR A 12 27.66 0.49 3.23
C THR A 12 27.20 0.14 4.64
N LYS A 13 25.94 0.39 4.95
CA LYS A 13 25.32 0.02 6.24
C LYS A 13 25.50 -1.48 6.57
N GLU A 14 25.55 -2.33 5.55
CA GLU A 14 25.73 -3.79 5.70
C GLU A 14 27.16 -4.21 6.10
N ASP A 15 28.12 -3.33 5.90
CA ASP A 15 29.53 -3.56 6.24
C ASP A 15 29.82 -3.30 7.72
N ILE A 16 28.93 -2.60 8.42
CA ILE A 16 29.04 -2.28 9.85
C ILE A 16 28.91 -3.57 10.66
N GLY A 17 29.88 -3.84 11.52
CA GLY A 17 30.00 -5.09 12.28
C GLY A 17 30.59 -6.26 11.48
N LYS A 18 30.98 -6.05 10.20
CA LYS A 18 31.63 -7.05 9.34
C LYS A 18 33.00 -6.58 8.83
N LYS A 19 33.02 -5.48 8.06
CA LYS A 19 34.25 -4.87 7.51
C LYS A 19 34.85 -3.84 8.46
N ILE A 20 34.01 -3.18 9.25
CA ILE A 20 34.40 -2.24 10.29
C ILE A 20 33.67 -2.60 11.58
N SER A 21 34.33 -2.50 12.72
CA SER A 21 33.67 -2.74 14.00
C SER A 21 32.66 -1.66 14.33
N ILE A 22 31.64 -1.99 15.14
CA ILE A 22 30.63 -1.03 15.61
C ILE A 22 31.30 0.10 16.40
N GLU A 23 32.35 -0.23 17.16
CA GLU A 23 33.10 0.75 17.96
C GLU A 23 33.83 1.77 17.08
N GLU A 24 34.56 1.33 16.05
CA GLU A 24 35.26 2.19 15.09
C GLU A 24 34.27 3.06 14.31
N TYR A 25 33.15 2.50 13.86
CA TYR A 25 32.09 3.24 13.17
C TYR A 25 31.49 4.33 14.07
N ASN A 26 31.16 4.00 15.32
CA ASN A 26 30.63 4.95 16.30
C ASN A 26 31.64 6.05 16.62
N ALA A 27 32.93 5.73 16.72
CA ALA A 27 34.00 6.71 16.92
C ALA A 27 34.09 7.68 15.74
N ALA A 28 34.00 7.20 14.50
CA ALA A 28 33.97 8.03 13.30
C ALA A 28 32.73 8.94 13.27
N CYS A 29 31.55 8.43 13.62
CA CYS A 29 30.33 9.23 13.73
C CYS A 29 30.45 10.32 14.80
N LYS A 30 30.97 10.03 15.99
CA LYS A 30 31.20 11.01 17.05
C LYS A 30 32.16 12.12 16.59
N LYS A 31 33.25 11.76 15.89
CA LYS A 31 34.19 12.74 15.32
C LYS A 31 33.52 13.63 14.27
N ALA A 32 32.72 13.05 13.39
CA ALA A 32 32.01 13.78 12.34
C ALA A 32 30.98 14.76 12.91
N VAL A 33 30.23 14.38 13.96
CA VAL A 33 29.26 15.25 14.65
C VAL A 33 29.93 16.49 15.22
N MET A 34 31.11 16.35 15.81
CA MET A 34 31.80 17.44 16.50
C MET A 34 32.65 18.32 15.57
N ARG A 35 32.79 17.97 14.29
CA ARG A 35 33.68 18.62 13.33
C ARG A 35 33.53 20.14 13.20
N TYR A 36 32.30 20.64 13.35
CA TYR A 36 31.97 22.06 13.14
C TYR A 36 31.39 22.73 14.39
N THR A 37 31.64 22.18 15.57
CA THR A 37 31.09 22.70 16.83
C THR A 37 31.55 24.11 17.12
N ASP A 38 32.83 24.41 16.89
CA ASP A 38 33.46 25.74 17.06
C ASP A 38 32.83 26.79 16.10
N VAL A 39 32.66 26.44 14.83
CA VAL A 39 31.97 27.28 13.84
C VAL A 39 30.54 27.57 14.27
N TRP A 40 29.84 26.56 14.78
CA TRP A 40 28.50 26.69 15.30
C TRP A 40 28.43 27.58 16.54
N ASN A 41 29.36 27.43 17.47
CA ASN A 41 29.47 28.24 18.69
C ASN A 41 29.76 29.68 18.36
N ASP A 42 30.67 29.96 17.43
CA ASP A 42 31.00 31.34 16.99
C ASP A 42 29.83 31.99 16.29
N LEU A 43 29.08 31.25 15.44
CA LEU A 43 27.87 31.75 14.83
C LEU A 43 26.80 32.08 15.89
N THR A 44 26.59 31.18 16.86
CA THR A 44 25.64 31.37 17.97
C THR A 44 25.94 32.64 18.77
N LYS A 45 27.19 32.87 19.11
CA LYS A 45 27.63 34.10 19.76
C LYS A 45 27.38 35.35 18.88
N ARG A 46 27.71 35.26 17.59
CA ARG A 46 27.60 36.38 16.65
C ARG A 46 26.16 36.83 16.41
N ILE A 47 25.21 35.90 16.38
CA ILE A 47 23.79 36.24 16.23
C ILE A 47 23.12 36.65 17.54
N GLY A 48 23.86 36.64 18.66
CA GLY A 48 23.41 37.21 19.94
C GLY A 48 22.62 36.22 20.82
N PHE A 49 22.70 34.88 20.59
CA PHE A 49 22.16 33.91 21.52
C PHE A 49 23.01 33.79 22.78
N TRP A 50 22.37 33.87 23.94
CA TRP A 50 23.03 33.75 25.24
C TRP A 50 22.81 32.33 25.75
N LEU A 51 23.80 31.48 25.48
CA LEU A 51 23.81 30.06 25.86
C LEU A 51 25.09 29.76 26.64
N ASP A 52 25.03 28.84 27.59
CA ASP A 52 26.20 28.24 28.21
C ASP A 52 26.87 27.28 27.24
N LEU A 53 27.87 27.78 26.50
CA LEU A 53 28.62 26.99 25.53
C LEU A 53 29.81 26.23 26.16
N GLU A 54 30.10 26.47 27.46
CA GLU A 54 31.13 25.73 28.20
C GLU A 54 30.59 24.39 28.71
N HIS A 55 29.27 24.33 28.99
CA HIS A 55 28.60 23.11 29.41
C HIS A 55 27.50 22.71 28.42
N PRO A 56 27.88 22.33 27.20
CA PRO A 56 26.93 22.08 26.14
C PRO A 56 26.13 20.79 26.42
N TYR A 57 24.90 20.81 25.94
CA TYR A 57 24.02 19.65 25.98
C TYR A 57 24.39 18.67 24.85
N VAL A 58 25.06 17.57 25.19
CA VAL A 58 25.56 16.59 24.23
C VAL A 58 24.86 15.24 24.44
N THR A 59 24.06 14.82 23.46
CA THR A 59 23.13 13.69 23.57
C THR A 59 23.81 12.33 23.62
N TYR A 60 25.08 12.21 23.24
CA TYR A 60 25.84 10.95 23.35
C TYR A 60 26.70 10.85 24.63
N HIS A 61 26.66 11.86 25.51
CA HIS A 61 27.34 11.74 26.82
C HIS A 61 26.59 10.78 27.73
N THR A 62 27.35 10.00 28.51
CA THR A 62 26.79 8.97 29.40
C THR A 62 25.73 9.51 30.34
N LYS A 63 25.96 10.68 30.96
CA LYS A 63 24.97 11.32 31.87
C LYS A 63 23.63 11.60 31.20
N TYR A 64 23.65 12.03 29.93
CA TYR A 64 22.42 12.24 29.15
C TYR A 64 21.72 10.91 28.90
N ILE A 65 22.47 9.90 28.41
CA ILE A 65 21.94 8.57 28.09
C ILE A 65 21.32 7.94 29.33
N GLU A 66 22.01 7.99 30.49
CA GLU A 66 21.51 7.47 31.78
C GLU A 66 20.20 8.15 32.20
N SER A 67 20.09 9.49 32.01
CA SER A 67 18.88 10.23 32.35
C SER A 67 17.70 9.80 31.47
N VAL A 68 17.91 9.64 30.14
CA VAL A 68 16.89 9.17 29.23
C VAL A 68 16.47 7.73 29.56
N TRP A 69 17.42 6.85 29.82
CA TRP A 69 17.12 5.47 30.20
C TRP A 69 16.35 5.36 31.52
N TYR A 70 16.65 6.23 32.49
CA TYR A 70 15.90 6.31 33.71
C TYR A 70 14.42 6.66 33.48
N LEU A 71 14.17 7.63 32.58
CA LEU A 71 12.79 8.02 32.21
C LEU A 71 12.09 6.92 31.44
N LEU A 72 12.76 6.28 30.49
CA LEU A 72 12.20 5.14 29.74
C LEU A 72 11.90 3.97 30.66
N LYS A 73 12.79 3.70 31.65
CA LYS A 73 12.54 2.66 32.64
C LYS A 73 11.27 2.95 33.47
N LYS A 74 11.05 4.20 33.91
CA LYS A 74 9.82 4.57 34.60
C LYS A 74 8.58 4.30 33.75
N LEU A 75 8.61 4.71 32.47
CA LEU A 75 7.50 4.45 31.56
C LEU A 75 7.25 2.95 31.36
N TYR A 76 8.32 2.15 31.32
CA TYR A 76 8.22 0.69 31.21
C TYR A 76 7.63 0.07 32.49
N ASP A 77 8.10 0.50 33.65
CA ASP A 77 7.61 0.00 34.95
C ASP A 77 6.13 0.36 35.19
N ASP A 78 5.65 1.43 34.57
CA ASP A 78 4.26 1.90 34.60
C ASP A 78 3.40 1.32 33.45
N ASP A 79 3.88 0.32 32.71
CA ASP A 79 3.23 -0.32 31.54
C ASP A 79 2.83 0.66 30.41
N LEU A 80 3.49 1.82 30.34
CA LEU A 80 3.27 2.84 29.31
C LEU A 80 4.20 2.68 28.08
N LEU A 81 5.25 1.88 28.21
CA LEU A 81 6.19 1.57 27.14
C LEU A 81 6.06 0.10 26.72
N TYR A 82 5.63 -0.12 25.49
CA TYR A 82 5.44 -1.47 24.93
C TYR A 82 5.99 -1.56 23.51
N LYS A 83 6.28 -2.77 23.05
CA LYS A 83 6.68 -3.05 21.68
C LYS A 83 5.45 -3.16 20.79
N GLY A 84 5.38 -2.34 19.73
CA GLY A 84 4.25 -2.34 18.81
C GLY A 84 4.67 -2.02 17.38
N TYR A 85 3.70 -2.06 16.48
CA TYR A 85 3.86 -1.68 15.08
C TYR A 85 3.05 -0.41 14.81
N THR A 86 3.63 0.49 14.02
CA THR A 86 2.96 1.65 13.46
C THR A 86 3.33 1.79 11.99
N ILE A 87 2.42 2.35 11.20
CA ILE A 87 2.70 2.68 9.81
C ILE A 87 3.31 4.07 9.75
N GLN A 88 4.43 4.17 9.07
CA GLN A 88 5.09 5.44 8.78
C GLN A 88 5.75 5.36 7.40
N PRO A 89 5.91 6.50 6.71
CA PRO A 89 6.71 6.55 5.50
C PRO A 89 8.12 6.01 5.75
N TYR A 90 8.58 5.17 4.84
CA TYR A 90 9.87 4.50 4.95
C TYR A 90 10.66 4.66 3.65
N SER A 91 11.94 5.02 3.76
CA SER A 91 12.84 5.10 2.60
C SER A 91 13.73 3.86 2.55
N PRO A 92 13.53 2.94 1.59
CA PRO A 92 14.41 1.80 1.41
C PRO A 92 15.85 2.22 1.06
N ALA A 93 16.03 3.31 0.32
CA ALA A 93 17.34 3.84 -0.05
C ALA A 93 18.15 4.35 1.15
N ALA A 94 17.48 5.00 2.12
CA ALA A 94 18.10 5.45 3.35
C ALA A 94 18.06 4.40 4.46
N GLY A 95 17.24 3.33 4.30
CA GLY A 95 17.05 2.27 5.28
C GLY A 95 16.44 2.74 6.60
N THR A 96 15.59 3.77 6.57
CA THR A 96 14.98 4.37 7.76
C THR A 96 13.58 4.93 7.49
N GLY A 97 12.79 5.06 8.56
CA GLY A 97 11.53 5.81 8.54
C GLY A 97 11.77 7.30 8.32
N LEU A 98 10.82 7.96 7.69
CA LEU A 98 10.82 9.40 7.43
C LEU A 98 9.86 10.11 8.37
N SER A 99 10.31 11.22 8.95
CA SER A 99 9.46 12.08 9.76
C SER A 99 8.53 12.94 8.88
N SER A 100 7.43 13.41 9.46
CA SER A 100 6.54 14.38 8.79
C SER A 100 7.26 15.66 8.41
N HIS A 101 8.26 16.08 9.20
CA HIS A 101 9.09 17.23 8.87
C HIS A 101 9.91 17.03 7.59
N GLU A 102 10.51 15.87 7.40
CA GLU A 102 11.27 15.53 6.18
C GLU A 102 10.35 15.47 4.95
N LEU A 103 9.14 14.94 5.11
CA LEU A 103 8.16 14.89 4.03
C LEU A 103 7.61 16.26 3.63
N ASN A 104 7.58 17.22 4.55
CA ASN A 104 7.05 18.57 4.31
C ASN A 104 8.12 19.56 3.79
N GLN A 105 9.34 19.11 3.53
CA GLN A 105 10.37 19.98 2.95
C GLN A 105 10.02 20.37 1.50
N PRO A 106 10.34 21.61 1.08
CA PRO A 106 10.15 22.02 -0.30
C PRO A 106 10.86 21.09 -1.29
N GLY A 107 10.14 20.68 -2.34
CA GLY A 107 10.69 19.80 -3.39
C GLY A 107 10.74 18.32 -3.05
N THR A 108 10.19 17.88 -1.91
CA THR A 108 10.09 16.46 -1.53
C THR A 108 9.17 15.69 -2.47
N TYR A 109 8.05 16.29 -2.86
CA TYR A 109 7.09 15.68 -3.77
C TYR A 109 7.34 16.06 -5.22
N LYS A 110 7.26 15.08 -6.12
CA LYS A 110 7.35 15.28 -7.57
C LYS A 110 6.22 14.52 -8.26
N PRO A 111 5.60 15.12 -9.30
CA PRO A 111 4.66 14.38 -10.15
C PRO A 111 5.37 13.21 -10.83
N VAL A 112 4.81 12.02 -10.72
CA VAL A 112 5.28 10.81 -11.40
C VAL A 112 4.12 10.17 -12.14
N LYS A 113 4.40 9.53 -13.29
CA LYS A 113 3.42 8.71 -13.99
C LYS A 113 3.53 7.29 -13.46
N ASP A 114 2.44 6.78 -12.91
CA ASP A 114 2.39 5.45 -12.35
C ASP A 114 1.24 4.62 -12.93
N THR A 115 1.29 3.30 -12.77
CA THR A 115 0.26 2.37 -13.22
C THR A 115 -0.84 2.31 -12.18
N SER A 116 -2.09 2.44 -12.61
CA SER A 116 -3.24 2.21 -11.74
C SER A 116 -4.04 1.00 -12.22
N ALA A 117 -4.76 0.35 -11.32
CA ALA A 117 -5.60 -0.79 -11.65
C ALA A 117 -6.92 -0.76 -10.87
N VAL A 118 -8.00 -1.20 -11.53
CA VAL A 118 -9.26 -1.56 -10.89
C VAL A 118 -9.31 -3.07 -10.82
N ALA A 119 -9.08 -3.60 -9.64
CA ALA A 119 -9.12 -5.03 -9.38
C ALA A 119 -10.54 -5.52 -9.09
N LEU A 120 -10.82 -6.76 -9.45
CA LEU A 120 -12.08 -7.45 -9.26
C LEU A 120 -11.93 -8.53 -8.18
N PHE A 121 -12.55 -8.32 -7.03
CA PHE A 121 -12.54 -9.24 -5.91
C PHE A 121 -13.79 -10.08 -5.96
N LYS A 122 -13.62 -11.37 -6.24
CA LYS A 122 -14.74 -12.31 -6.41
C LYS A 122 -15.40 -12.61 -5.07
N VAL A 123 -16.69 -12.32 -4.96
CA VAL A 123 -17.49 -12.57 -3.76
C VAL A 123 -17.68 -14.06 -3.58
N ILE A 124 -17.47 -14.56 -2.35
CA ILE A 124 -17.80 -15.91 -1.95
C ILE A 124 -19.30 -15.93 -1.61
N ARG A 125 -20.03 -16.87 -2.22
CA ARG A 125 -21.45 -17.04 -1.97
C ARG A 125 -21.66 -17.78 -0.64
N ASP A 126 -22.20 -17.06 0.35
CA ASP A 126 -22.51 -17.55 1.68
C ASP A 126 -23.78 -16.88 2.23
N GLN A 127 -24.11 -17.12 3.50
CA GLN A 127 -25.30 -16.54 4.13
C GLN A 127 -25.28 -15.00 4.16
N ASN A 128 -24.10 -14.38 4.22
CA ASN A 128 -23.98 -12.92 4.28
C ASN A 128 -24.03 -12.28 2.89
N SER A 129 -23.76 -13.03 1.84
CA SER A 129 -23.64 -12.54 0.46
C SER A 129 -24.75 -13.06 -0.48
N GLU A 130 -25.59 -14.03 -0.06
CA GLU A 130 -26.63 -14.65 -0.90
C GLU A 130 -27.51 -13.61 -1.61
N TRP A 131 -27.84 -12.52 -0.96
CA TRP A 131 -28.63 -11.44 -1.51
C TRP A 131 -27.98 -10.72 -2.72
N LEU A 132 -26.64 -10.77 -2.84
CA LEU A 132 -25.91 -10.27 -4.00
C LEU A 132 -26.06 -11.16 -5.24
N PHE A 133 -26.42 -12.43 -5.05
CA PHE A 133 -26.61 -13.41 -6.12
C PHE A 133 -28.08 -13.60 -6.49
N SER A 134 -29.00 -13.05 -5.69
CA SER A 134 -30.42 -13.16 -5.96
C SER A 134 -30.79 -12.46 -7.27
N PRO A 135 -31.55 -13.10 -8.17
CA PRO A 135 -31.96 -12.47 -9.41
C PRO A 135 -32.82 -11.23 -9.12
N SER A 136 -32.49 -10.14 -9.79
CA SER A 136 -33.35 -8.95 -9.80
C SER A 136 -34.62 -9.29 -10.56
N PRO A 137 -35.77 -8.65 -10.24
CA PRO A 137 -36.98 -8.74 -11.07
C PRO A 137 -36.77 -8.35 -12.55
N ARG A 138 -35.64 -7.69 -12.85
CA ARG A 138 -35.18 -7.30 -14.19
C ARG A 138 -34.27 -8.30 -14.87
N GLU A 139 -33.75 -9.33 -14.15
CA GLU A 139 -32.84 -10.34 -14.71
C GLU A 139 -33.63 -11.41 -15.45
N LYS A 140 -33.41 -11.50 -16.77
CA LYS A 140 -33.78 -12.64 -17.60
C LYS A 140 -32.50 -13.39 -17.96
N GLY A 141 -32.27 -14.55 -17.37
CA GLY A 141 -31.14 -15.40 -17.72
C GLY A 141 -30.62 -16.24 -16.55
N PRO A 142 -29.77 -17.25 -16.78
CA PRO A 142 -29.19 -18.08 -15.73
C PRO A 142 -28.28 -17.27 -14.82
N GLY A 143 -28.60 -17.23 -13.53
CA GLY A 143 -27.97 -16.42 -12.51
C GLY A 143 -26.66 -16.99 -11.91
N ASP A 144 -25.79 -17.59 -12.71
CA ASP A 144 -24.54 -18.17 -12.22
C ASP A 144 -23.29 -17.36 -12.60
N GLU A 145 -23.50 -16.07 -12.87
CA GLU A 145 -22.43 -15.11 -13.14
C GLU A 145 -21.77 -14.70 -11.83
N GLY A 146 -20.42 -14.73 -11.79
CA GLY A 146 -19.68 -14.30 -10.60
C GLY A 146 -19.98 -12.85 -10.22
N VAL A 147 -20.14 -12.59 -8.91
CA VAL A 147 -20.25 -11.24 -8.35
C VAL A 147 -18.87 -10.79 -7.90
N PHE A 148 -18.47 -9.59 -8.31
CA PHE A 148 -17.16 -9.03 -7.99
C PHE A 148 -17.31 -7.64 -7.35
N ILE A 149 -16.49 -7.34 -6.37
CA ILE A 149 -16.36 -5.99 -5.82
C ILE A 149 -15.19 -5.30 -6.52
N MET A 150 -15.42 -4.11 -7.06
CA MET A 150 -14.41 -3.30 -7.75
C MET A 150 -13.64 -2.46 -6.73
N ALA A 151 -12.32 -2.61 -6.65
CA ALA A 151 -11.48 -1.70 -5.89
C ALA A 151 -10.35 -1.13 -6.76
N TRP A 152 -10.12 0.18 -6.65
CA TRP A 152 -9.10 0.91 -7.40
C TRP A 152 -7.86 1.12 -6.56
N THR A 153 -6.69 1.02 -7.19
CA THR A 153 -5.40 1.34 -6.58
C THR A 153 -4.47 2.04 -7.56
N THR A 154 -3.66 2.97 -7.05
CA THR A 154 -2.51 3.56 -7.76
C THR A 154 -1.20 2.84 -7.46
N THR A 155 -1.24 1.83 -6.60
CA THR A 155 -0.08 1.05 -6.16
C THR A 155 -0.38 -0.45 -6.29
N PRO A 156 -0.45 -1.02 -7.51
CA PRO A 156 -0.76 -2.44 -7.70
C PRO A 156 0.15 -3.39 -6.90
N TRP A 157 1.38 -2.99 -6.62
CA TRP A 157 2.32 -3.77 -5.82
C TRP A 157 1.86 -4.04 -4.38
N THR A 158 0.86 -3.33 -3.85
CA THR A 158 0.27 -3.60 -2.52
C THR A 158 -0.85 -4.64 -2.56
N LEU A 159 -1.40 -4.97 -3.75
CA LEU A 159 -2.48 -5.95 -3.91
C LEU A 159 -2.16 -7.35 -3.36
N PRO A 160 -0.92 -7.88 -3.46
CA PRO A 160 -0.55 -9.13 -2.79
C PRO A 160 -0.78 -9.13 -1.27
N SER A 161 -0.72 -7.94 -0.66
CA SER A 161 -0.91 -7.75 0.79
C SER A 161 -2.33 -7.31 1.18
N ASN A 162 -3.29 -7.42 0.26
CA ASN A 162 -4.70 -7.18 0.56
C ASN A 162 -5.24 -8.16 1.60
N THR A 163 -5.93 -7.64 2.62
CA THR A 163 -6.59 -8.46 3.65
C THR A 163 -8.03 -8.05 3.94
N ALA A 164 -8.47 -6.89 3.44
CA ALA A 164 -9.86 -6.45 3.52
C ALA A 164 -10.22 -5.52 2.34
N LEU A 165 -11.52 -5.29 2.17
CA LEU A 165 -12.07 -4.21 1.35
C LEU A 165 -12.86 -3.27 2.25
N THR A 166 -12.56 -1.97 2.19
CA THR A 166 -13.23 -0.98 3.02
C THR A 166 -14.26 -0.20 2.20
N VAL A 167 -15.47 -0.11 2.72
CA VAL A 167 -16.59 0.65 2.13
C VAL A 167 -17.04 1.77 3.06
N GLY A 168 -17.62 2.81 2.50
CA GLY A 168 -18.29 3.86 3.30
C GLY A 168 -19.67 3.38 3.74
N PRO A 169 -19.96 3.16 5.03
CA PRO A 169 -21.22 2.55 5.47
C PRO A 169 -22.49 3.29 5.03
N LYS A 170 -22.38 4.61 4.87
CA LYS A 170 -23.49 5.50 4.48
C LYS A 170 -23.53 5.81 2.98
N LEU A 171 -22.54 5.38 2.21
CA LEU A 171 -22.51 5.59 0.77
C LEU A 171 -23.46 4.64 0.05
N GLU A 172 -24.04 5.12 -1.06
CA GLU A 172 -24.84 4.29 -1.95
C GLU A 172 -23.95 3.49 -2.89
N TYR A 173 -24.22 2.20 -2.98
CA TYR A 173 -23.58 1.25 -3.89
C TYR A 173 -24.59 0.65 -4.83
N VAL A 174 -24.10 0.21 -5.98
CA VAL A 174 -24.91 -0.44 -6.99
C VAL A 174 -24.30 -1.77 -7.40
N ARG A 175 -25.15 -2.69 -7.74
CA ARG A 175 -24.83 -3.94 -8.41
C ARG A 175 -25.13 -3.78 -9.89
N VAL A 176 -24.12 -3.93 -10.73
CA VAL A 176 -24.18 -3.69 -12.17
C VAL A 176 -23.89 -4.97 -12.92
N LYS A 177 -24.83 -5.45 -13.71
CA LYS A 177 -24.62 -6.55 -14.65
C LYS A 177 -23.94 -6.01 -15.89
N THR A 178 -22.87 -6.70 -16.36
CA THR A 178 -22.06 -6.28 -17.51
C THR A 178 -21.17 -7.42 -18.00
N PHE A 179 -20.22 -7.14 -18.88
CA PHE A 179 -19.13 -8.04 -19.28
C PHE A 179 -17.78 -7.51 -18.82
N ASN A 180 -16.86 -8.43 -18.53
CA ASN A 180 -15.47 -8.07 -18.30
C ASN A 180 -14.88 -7.43 -19.58
N PRO A 181 -14.24 -6.25 -19.49
CA PRO A 181 -13.74 -5.55 -20.68
C PRO A 181 -12.63 -6.29 -21.44
N TYR A 182 -11.98 -7.25 -20.81
CA TYR A 182 -10.80 -7.95 -21.37
C TYR A 182 -11.13 -9.40 -21.80
N THR A 183 -11.87 -10.12 -20.97
CA THR A 183 -12.19 -11.54 -21.23
C THR A 183 -13.55 -11.72 -21.88
N HIS A 184 -14.37 -10.66 -21.90
CA HIS A 184 -15.76 -10.65 -22.37
C HIS A 184 -16.68 -11.69 -21.67
N ALA A 185 -16.24 -12.18 -20.50
CA ALA A 185 -17.07 -13.02 -19.67
C ALA A 185 -18.18 -12.19 -19.01
N PRO A 186 -19.42 -12.69 -18.95
CA PRO A 186 -20.50 -12.04 -18.23
C PRO A 186 -20.14 -11.98 -16.73
N GLN A 187 -20.49 -10.88 -16.08
CA GLN A 187 -20.21 -10.68 -14.65
C GLN A 187 -21.14 -9.62 -14.06
N THR A 188 -21.27 -9.67 -12.74
CA THR A 188 -21.93 -8.62 -11.97
C THR A 188 -20.87 -7.93 -11.09
N VAL A 189 -20.80 -6.60 -11.12
CA VAL A 189 -19.82 -5.83 -10.35
C VAL A 189 -20.51 -4.89 -9.37
N VAL A 190 -19.82 -4.64 -8.24
CA VAL A 190 -20.27 -3.73 -7.18
C VAL A 190 -19.32 -2.55 -7.10
N LEU A 191 -19.86 -1.33 -7.12
CA LEU A 191 -19.12 -0.08 -6.93
C LEU A 191 -20.07 1.01 -6.36
N ALA A 192 -19.51 2.12 -5.89
CA ALA A 192 -20.29 3.25 -5.45
C ALA A 192 -21.12 3.84 -6.62
N LYS A 193 -22.41 4.13 -6.39
CA LYS A 193 -23.35 4.67 -7.39
C LYS A 193 -22.83 5.98 -8.01
N ALA A 194 -22.22 6.84 -7.21
CA ALA A 194 -21.63 8.10 -7.66
C ALA A 194 -20.46 7.91 -8.66
N ARG A 195 -19.89 6.69 -8.76
CA ARG A 195 -18.76 6.39 -9.63
C ARG A 195 -19.14 5.69 -10.94
N LEU A 196 -20.42 5.46 -11.19
CA LEU A 196 -20.89 4.76 -12.41
C LEU A 196 -20.31 5.36 -13.69
N ASN A 197 -20.42 6.68 -13.86
CA ASN A 197 -20.00 7.38 -15.08
C ASN A 197 -18.48 7.36 -15.34
N ALA A 198 -17.66 6.98 -14.33
CA ALA A 198 -16.21 6.81 -14.51
C ALA A 198 -15.83 5.47 -15.18
N TYR A 199 -16.76 4.52 -15.16
CA TYR A 199 -16.54 3.15 -15.63
C TYR A 199 -17.50 2.69 -16.72
N PHE A 200 -18.70 3.27 -16.79
CA PHE A 200 -19.76 2.86 -17.68
C PHE A 200 -20.22 4.03 -18.54
N LYS A 201 -20.42 3.76 -19.84
CA LYS A 201 -20.91 4.75 -20.79
C LYS A 201 -22.43 4.80 -20.76
N GLU A 202 -23.01 5.98 -20.65
CA GLU A 202 -24.48 6.15 -20.61
C GLU A 202 -25.15 5.60 -21.87
N GLU A 203 -24.50 5.70 -23.04
CA GLU A 203 -25.03 5.23 -24.32
C GLU A 203 -25.26 3.70 -24.38
N THR A 204 -24.58 2.95 -23.49
CA THR A 204 -24.70 1.48 -23.45
C THR A 204 -25.51 0.97 -22.26
N LYS A 205 -26.10 1.88 -21.50
CA LYS A 205 -27.01 1.54 -20.42
C LYS A 205 -28.25 0.83 -20.94
N ASP A 206 -28.61 -0.26 -20.28
CA ASP A 206 -29.78 -1.10 -20.62
C ASP A 206 -29.80 -1.59 -22.09
N ALA A 207 -28.62 -1.57 -22.77
CA ALA A 207 -28.50 -2.14 -24.11
C ALA A 207 -28.60 -3.68 -24.05
N SER A 208 -28.98 -4.30 -25.19
CA SER A 208 -29.12 -5.73 -25.32
C SER A 208 -27.80 -6.46 -25.05
N PHE A 209 -27.80 -7.40 -24.11
CA PHE A 209 -26.67 -8.27 -23.82
C PHE A 209 -26.42 -9.32 -24.89
N ASP A 210 -27.51 -9.74 -25.59
CA ASP A 210 -27.44 -10.75 -26.66
C ASP A 210 -26.76 -10.20 -27.92
N ASP A 211 -26.85 -8.89 -28.14
CA ASP A 211 -26.26 -8.22 -29.29
C ASP A 211 -24.78 -7.82 -29.12
N TYR A 212 -24.21 -8.08 -27.93
CA TYR A 212 -22.83 -7.74 -27.64
C TYR A 212 -21.82 -8.57 -28.44
N LYS A 213 -21.01 -7.88 -29.26
CA LYS A 213 -20.09 -8.52 -30.23
C LYS A 213 -18.77 -9.01 -29.62
N LYS A 214 -18.55 -8.91 -28.31
CA LYS A 214 -17.31 -9.30 -27.63
C LYS A 214 -16.03 -8.65 -28.20
N ASP A 215 -16.16 -7.38 -28.63
CA ASP A 215 -15.05 -6.59 -29.22
C ASP A 215 -14.47 -5.56 -28.23
N GLY A 216 -14.91 -5.57 -26.96
CA GLY A 216 -14.53 -4.63 -25.91
C GLY A 216 -15.07 -3.21 -26.10
N LYS A 217 -15.88 -2.97 -27.16
CA LYS A 217 -16.52 -1.70 -27.43
C LYS A 217 -18.00 -1.78 -27.06
N ASN A 218 -18.55 -0.65 -26.64
CA ASN A 218 -19.99 -0.53 -26.34
C ASN A 218 -20.53 -1.68 -25.47
N ILE A 219 -19.81 -1.97 -24.37
CA ILE A 219 -20.16 -3.02 -23.43
C ILE A 219 -21.48 -2.64 -22.77
N PRO A 220 -22.54 -3.48 -22.87
CA PRO A 220 -23.82 -3.23 -22.24
C PRO A 220 -23.71 -3.35 -20.73
N TRP A 221 -24.52 -2.57 -20.03
CA TRP A 221 -24.61 -2.63 -18.59
C TRP A 221 -26.00 -2.24 -18.09
N THR A 222 -26.39 -2.77 -16.95
CA THR A 222 -27.64 -2.43 -16.29
C THR A 222 -27.51 -2.52 -14.77
N ILE A 223 -28.20 -1.65 -14.04
CA ILE A 223 -28.26 -1.71 -12.58
C ILE A 223 -29.27 -2.79 -12.19
N VAL A 224 -28.80 -3.78 -11.42
CA VAL A 224 -29.63 -4.90 -10.94
C VAL A 224 -29.85 -4.86 -9.43
N GLY A 225 -29.28 -3.89 -8.72
CA GLY A 225 -29.52 -3.67 -7.29
C GLY A 225 -28.86 -2.39 -6.81
N GLU A 226 -29.49 -1.77 -5.80
CA GLU A 226 -28.98 -0.59 -5.10
C GLU A 226 -29.08 -0.82 -3.59
N PHE A 227 -28.08 -0.39 -2.84
CA PHE A 227 -27.99 -0.62 -1.40
C PHE A 227 -26.99 0.34 -0.74
N LEU A 228 -26.98 0.39 0.60
CA LEU A 228 -26.02 1.16 1.36
C LEU A 228 -24.79 0.30 1.73
N GLY A 229 -23.64 0.96 1.89
CA GLY A 229 -22.38 0.28 2.16
C GLY A 229 -22.38 -0.61 3.41
N HIS A 230 -23.11 -0.23 4.46
CA HIS A 230 -23.21 -1.07 5.67
C HIS A 230 -23.79 -2.48 5.39
N GLN A 231 -24.56 -2.64 4.32
CA GLN A 231 -25.12 -3.95 3.93
C GLN A 231 -24.05 -4.88 3.31
N LEU A 232 -22.91 -4.33 2.86
CA LEU A 232 -21.77 -5.11 2.39
C LEU A 232 -20.87 -5.61 3.52
N GLU A 233 -20.97 -5.04 4.73
CA GLU A 233 -20.10 -5.42 5.83
C GLU A 233 -20.25 -6.92 6.17
N GLY A 234 -19.12 -7.60 6.29
CA GLY A 234 -19.08 -9.03 6.51
C GLY A 234 -19.15 -9.91 5.26
N VAL A 235 -19.45 -9.34 4.08
CA VAL A 235 -19.37 -10.08 2.81
C VAL A 235 -17.94 -10.54 2.57
N ARG A 236 -17.76 -11.84 2.27
CA ARG A 236 -16.45 -12.46 2.03
C ARG A 236 -16.12 -12.49 0.55
N TYR A 237 -14.82 -12.45 0.26
CA TYR A 237 -14.30 -12.57 -1.10
C TYR A 237 -13.07 -13.49 -1.16
N GLU A 238 -12.80 -14.05 -2.34
CA GLU A 238 -11.61 -14.84 -2.59
C GLU A 238 -10.36 -13.95 -2.56
N GLN A 239 -9.29 -14.40 -1.88
CA GLN A 239 -8.00 -13.70 -1.90
C GLN A 239 -7.56 -13.44 -3.34
N LEU A 240 -7.25 -12.18 -3.67
CA LEU A 240 -6.94 -11.79 -5.04
C LEU A 240 -5.64 -12.42 -5.55
N LEU A 241 -4.60 -12.42 -4.73
CA LEU A 241 -3.27 -12.96 -5.03
C LEU A 241 -2.81 -13.81 -3.83
N PRO A 242 -3.08 -15.12 -3.83
CA PRO A 242 -2.93 -16.01 -2.66
C PRO A 242 -1.48 -16.47 -2.47
N TYR A 243 -0.56 -15.55 -2.15
CA TYR A 243 0.84 -15.87 -1.90
C TYR A 243 1.13 -16.30 -0.47
N ALA A 244 0.37 -15.82 0.50
CA ALA A 244 0.56 -16.14 1.92
C ALA A 244 -0.73 -15.96 2.74
N GLU A 245 -0.75 -16.55 3.94
CA GLU A 245 -1.82 -16.36 4.92
C GLU A 245 -1.54 -15.12 5.79
N PRO A 246 -2.58 -14.38 6.21
CA PRO A 246 -2.43 -13.21 7.08
C PRO A 246 -1.81 -13.54 8.43
N GLU A 247 -0.89 -12.68 8.87
CA GLU A 247 -0.26 -12.75 10.19
C GLU A 247 -1.10 -12.02 11.24
N GLY A 248 -0.93 -12.39 12.52
CA GLY A 248 -1.59 -11.74 13.67
C GLY A 248 -3.00 -12.25 13.96
N GLY A 249 -3.43 -13.30 13.28
CA GLY A 249 -4.78 -13.86 13.44
C GLY A 249 -5.86 -12.93 12.86
N GLY A 250 -7.10 -13.13 13.31
CA GLY A 250 -8.21 -12.32 12.84
C GLY A 250 -8.92 -12.91 11.62
N ASP A 251 -9.90 -12.17 11.13
CA ASP A 251 -10.85 -12.66 10.12
C ASP A 251 -10.69 -11.87 8.82
N ALA A 252 -9.70 -12.22 8.00
CA ALA A 252 -9.35 -11.54 6.76
C ALA A 252 -10.31 -11.87 5.59
N PHE A 253 -10.09 -11.17 4.45
CA PHE A 253 -10.80 -11.34 3.18
C PHE A 253 -12.31 -11.12 3.27
N LYS A 254 -12.68 -10.05 3.98
CA LYS A 254 -14.07 -9.59 4.07
C LYS A 254 -14.18 -8.07 3.87
N VAL A 255 -15.39 -7.63 3.59
CA VAL A 255 -15.73 -6.21 3.52
C VAL A 255 -15.92 -5.65 4.93
N ILE A 256 -15.34 -4.49 5.19
CA ILE A 256 -15.44 -3.75 6.45
C ILE A 256 -15.89 -2.31 6.21
N GLY A 257 -16.46 -1.67 7.22
CA GLY A 257 -16.83 -0.26 7.19
C GLY A 257 -15.65 0.65 7.54
N GLY A 258 -15.55 1.81 6.89
CA GLY A 258 -14.56 2.85 7.19
C GLY A 258 -15.08 4.24 6.91
N ASP A 259 -14.68 5.20 7.75
CA ASP A 259 -15.13 6.59 7.70
C ASP A 259 -14.36 7.48 6.70
N PHE A 260 -13.24 6.98 6.18
CA PHE A 260 -12.34 7.68 5.26
C PHE A 260 -12.63 7.42 3.77
N VAL A 261 -13.57 6.52 3.46
CA VAL A 261 -13.91 6.18 2.08
C VAL A 261 -14.66 7.34 1.44
N THR A 262 -14.17 7.80 0.29
CA THR A 262 -14.79 8.86 -0.51
C THR A 262 -15.26 8.36 -1.87
N THR A 263 -16.01 9.20 -2.58
CA THR A 263 -16.45 8.96 -3.96
C THR A 263 -15.88 9.99 -4.94
N GLU A 264 -14.86 10.73 -4.54
CA GLU A 264 -14.19 11.70 -5.41
C GLU A 264 -13.39 11.02 -6.51
N ASP A 265 -12.66 9.95 -6.13
CA ASP A 265 -11.88 9.11 -7.03
C ASP A 265 -12.17 7.62 -6.84
N GLY A 266 -11.58 6.79 -7.71
CA GLY A 266 -11.67 5.34 -7.61
C GLY A 266 -13.07 4.77 -7.81
N THR A 267 -13.38 3.71 -7.10
CA THR A 267 -14.65 2.95 -7.19
C THR A 267 -15.58 3.17 -6.00
N GLY A 268 -15.14 3.92 -4.97
CA GLY A 268 -15.82 4.03 -3.68
C GLY A 268 -15.62 2.78 -2.80
N VAL A 269 -14.72 1.89 -3.18
CA VAL A 269 -14.23 0.76 -2.36
C VAL A 269 -12.73 0.86 -2.28
N VAL A 270 -12.19 0.84 -1.07
CA VAL A 270 -10.74 0.90 -0.83
C VAL A 270 -10.19 -0.51 -0.63
N HIS A 271 -9.19 -0.86 -1.41
CA HIS A 271 -8.34 -2.02 -1.17
C HIS A 271 -7.52 -1.77 0.09
N THR A 272 -7.66 -2.61 1.10
CA THR A 272 -7.07 -2.43 2.42
C THR A 272 -5.86 -3.35 2.59
N ALA A 273 -4.68 -2.74 2.76
CA ALA A 273 -3.42 -3.44 3.03
C ALA A 273 -2.78 -2.85 4.32
N PRO A 274 -3.06 -3.41 5.50
CA PRO A 274 -2.73 -2.83 6.80
C PRO A 274 -1.24 -2.57 7.03
N SER A 275 -0.36 -3.25 6.29
CA SER A 275 1.09 -3.05 6.36
C SER A 275 1.59 -1.82 5.60
N PHE A 276 0.74 -1.16 4.77
CA PHE A 276 1.17 -0.10 3.85
C PHE A 276 0.35 1.19 3.94
N GLY A 277 -0.73 1.22 4.72
CA GLY A 277 -1.56 2.40 4.91
C GLY A 277 -1.92 2.63 6.38
N ALA A 278 -1.83 3.89 6.85
CA ALA A 278 -2.16 4.24 8.24
C ALA A 278 -3.66 4.08 8.52
N ASP A 279 -4.52 4.54 7.61
CA ASP A 279 -5.97 4.33 7.70
C ASP A 279 -6.32 2.85 7.56
N ASP A 280 -5.66 2.13 6.66
CA ASP A 280 -5.83 0.69 6.48
C ASP A 280 -5.51 -0.06 7.78
N GLN A 281 -4.40 0.28 8.44
CA GLN A 281 -4.03 -0.34 9.71
C GLN A 281 -5.04 0.01 10.82
N ARG A 282 -5.51 1.26 10.87
CA ARG A 282 -6.48 1.73 11.85
C ARG A 282 -7.78 0.93 11.76
N VAL A 283 -8.37 0.85 10.56
CA VAL A 283 -9.64 0.12 10.38
C VAL A 283 -9.46 -1.39 10.49
N ALA A 284 -8.33 -1.94 10.04
CA ALA A 284 -8.03 -3.36 10.21
C ALA A 284 -7.99 -3.76 11.69
N ARG A 285 -7.34 -2.96 12.55
CA ARG A 285 -7.35 -3.17 14.00
C ARG A 285 -8.75 -3.11 14.61
N GLN A 286 -9.57 -2.13 14.19
CA GLN A 286 -10.95 -1.99 14.67
C GLN A 286 -11.82 -3.21 14.35
N HIS A 287 -11.56 -3.84 13.20
CA HIS A 287 -12.32 -5.01 12.71
C HIS A 287 -11.60 -6.35 12.93
N ASN A 288 -10.49 -6.36 13.68
CA ASN A 288 -9.66 -7.55 13.93
C ASN A 288 -9.25 -8.27 12.64
N ILE A 289 -8.70 -7.51 11.68
CA ILE A 289 -8.17 -8.03 10.42
C ILE A 289 -6.67 -8.23 10.55
N GLY A 290 -6.18 -9.42 10.18
CA GLY A 290 -4.76 -9.71 10.08
C GLY A 290 -4.07 -8.94 8.96
N SER A 291 -2.74 -8.92 8.96
CA SER A 291 -1.93 -8.21 7.96
C SER A 291 -1.02 -9.14 7.16
N LEU A 292 -0.64 -8.70 5.97
CA LEU A 292 0.35 -9.35 5.10
C LEU A 292 1.48 -8.36 4.82
N THR A 293 2.67 -8.61 5.39
CA THR A 293 3.87 -7.80 5.13
C THR A 293 4.78 -8.54 4.15
N LEU A 294 4.46 -8.46 2.87
CA LEU A 294 5.13 -9.20 1.79
C LEU A 294 6.29 -8.44 1.13
N VAL A 295 6.69 -7.31 1.70
CA VAL A 295 7.82 -6.50 1.25
C VAL A 295 8.81 -6.35 2.41
N ASP A 296 10.10 -6.49 2.12
CA ASP A 296 11.17 -6.34 3.09
C ASP A 296 11.58 -4.86 3.30
N LEU A 297 12.50 -4.61 4.24
CA LEU A 297 13.01 -3.27 4.54
C LEU A 297 13.87 -2.66 3.42
N ARG A 298 14.18 -3.41 2.38
CA ARG A 298 14.86 -2.91 1.17
C ARG A 298 13.87 -2.53 0.06
N GLY A 299 12.57 -2.70 0.31
CA GLY A 299 11.53 -2.48 -0.69
C GLY A 299 11.45 -3.58 -1.74
N ARG A 300 11.85 -4.82 -1.41
CA ARG A 300 11.77 -5.99 -2.29
C ARG A 300 10.70 -6.95 -1.83
N PHE A 301 10.06 -7.61 -2.77
CA PHE A 301 9.16 -8.70 -2.44
C PHE A 301 9.88 -9.85 -1.76
N LYS A 302 9.26 -10.36 -0.70
CA LYS A 302 9.71 -11.56 0.01
C LYS A 302 9.54 -12.81 -0.87
N PRO A 303 10.22 -13.93 -0.52
CA PRO A 303 10.17 -15.18 -1.30
C PRO A 303 8.78 -15.75 -1.50
N GLU A 304 7.85 -15.47 -0.57
CA GLU A 304 6.46 -15.93 -0.62
C GLU A 304 5.72 -15.40 -1.85
N VAL A 305 6.08 -14.22 -2.34
CA VAL A 305 5.52 -13.63 -3.57
C VAL A 305 6.23 -14.22 -4.78
N THR A 306 5.94 -15.46 -5.07
CA THR A 306 6.70 -16.30 -6.02
C THR A 306 6.86 -15.72 -7.42
N ASP A 307 5.88 -14.96 -7.92
CA ASP A 307 5.93 -14.34 -9.24
C ASP A 307 6.91 -13.14 -9.30
N PHE A 308 7.27 -12.56 -8.16
CA PHE A 308 8.04 -11.32 -8.04
C PHE A 308 9.14 -11.37 -6.96
N ALA A 309 9.47 -12.57 -6.45
CA ALA A 309 10.39 -12.77 -5.35
C ALA A 309 11.75 -12.06 -5.57
N GLY A 310 12.16 -11.23 -4.60
CA GLY A 310 13.42 -10.50 -4.62
C GLY A 310 13.45 -9.27 -5.53
N GLU A 311 12.38 -8.98 -6.29
CA GLU A 311 12.29 -7.78 -7.11
C GLU A 311 11.87 -6.56 -6.28
N TYR A 312 12.39 -5.40 -6.65
CA TYR A 312 11.92 -4.14 -6.05
C TYR A 312 10.49 -3.83 -6.46
N VAL A 313 9.69 -3.34 -5.50
CA VAL A 313 8.29 -2.93 -5.75
C VAL A 313 8.19 -1.71 -6.68
N LYS A 314 9.26 -0.91 -6.79
CA LYS A 314 9.34 0.25 -7.68
C LYS A 314 10.62 0.21 -8.53
N ALA A 315 10.48 0.57 -9.81
CA ALA A 315 11.57 0.58 -10.78
C ALA A 315 12.69 1.57 -10.41
N GLU A 316 12.36 2.63 -9.71
CA GLU A 316 13.27 3.71 -9.30
C GLU A 316 14.34 3.26 -8.30
N TYR A 317 14.20 2.10 -7.69
CA TYR A 317 15.20 1.53 -6.79
C TYR A 317 16.30 0.76 -7.52
N TYR A 318 16.14 0.49 -8.81
CA TYR A 318 17.16 -0.12 -9.64
C TYR A 318 18.09 0.90 -10.26
N THR A 319 19.37 0.57 -10.41
CA THR A 319 20.27 1.28 -11.32
C THR A 319 19.90 0.99 -12.78
N ALA A 320 20.40 1.81 -13.71
CA ALA A 320 20.16 1.59 -15.14
C ALA A 320 20.69 0.21 -15.63
N GLU A 321 21.81 -0.25 -15.05
CA GLU A 321 22.40 -1.55 -15.35
C GLU A 321 21.56 -2.70 -14.83
N GLU A 322 21.06 -2.58 -13.60
CA GLU A 322 20.14 -3.56 -13.01
C GLU A 322 18.82 -3.63 -13.77
N LEU A 323 18.24 -2.48 -14.19
CA LEU A 323 17.02 -2.46 -15.02
C LEU A 323 17.24 -3.20 -16.34
N ALA A 324 18.40 -3.01 -16.98
CA ALA A 324 18.72 -3.72 -18.20
C ALA A 324 18.88 -5.23 -17.98
N ALA A 325 19.45 -5.63 -16.83
CA ALA A 325 19.58 -7.04 -16.45
C ALA A 325 18.20 -7.67 -16.16
N GLU A 326 17.35 -6.97 -15.43
CA GLU A 326 15.99 -7.45 -15.14
C GLU A 326 15.11 -7.52 -16.41
N ALA A 327 15.23 -6.56 -17.34
CA ALA A 327 14.57 -6.62 -18.64
C ALA A 327 14.96 -7.89 -19.42
N LYS A 328 16.25 -8.24 -19.44
CA LYS A 328 16.73 -9.48 -20.06
C LYS A 328 16.18 -10.73 -19.42
N LYS A 329 16.07 -10.77 -18.08
CA LYS A 329 15.42 -11.90 -17.35
C LYS A 329 13.95 -12.04 -17.77
N GLN A 330 13.27 -10.92 -18.03
CA GLN A 330 11.89 -10.90 -18.53
C GLN A 330 11.78 -11.26 -20.02
N GLY A 331 12.90 -11.49 -20.74
CA GLY A 331 12.92 -11.72 -22.19
C GLY A 331 12.49 -10.49 -23.01
N ARG A 332 12.76 -9.28 -22.51
CA ARG A 332 12.34 -8.01 -23.07
C ARG A 332 13.51 -7.05 -23.30
N ASP A 333 13.35 -6.11 -24.23
CA ASP A 333 14.31 -5.03 -24.45
C ASP A 333 14.21 -3.94 -23.39
N LYS A 334 13.03 -3.77 -22.79
CA LYS A 334 12.74 -2.78 -21.73
C LYS A 334 12.10 -3.46 -20.53
N TYR A 335 12.55 -3.05 -19.36
CA TYR A 335 11.98 -3.51 -18.09
C TYR A 335 10.50 -3.17 -18.01
N LEU A 336 9.71 -4.15 -17.63
CA LEU A 336 8.30 -4.02 -17.29
C LEU A 336 8.17 -4.06 -15.76
N SER A 337 7.66 -2.98 -15.20
CA SER A 337 7.57 -2.81 -13.73
C SER A 337 6.69 -3.89 -13.09
N VAL A 338 6.87 -4.11 -11.79
CA VAL A 338 6.02 -5.02 -11.04
C VAL A 338 4.56 -4.59 -11.10
N ASP A 339 4.27 -3.28 -10.98
CA ASP A 339 2.92 -2.74 -11.09
C ASP A 339 2.26 -3.09 -12.42
N GLU A 340 3.00 -2.90 -13.53
CA GLU A 340 2.51 -3.27 -14.88
C GLU A 340 2.27 -4.78 -15.01
N ARG A 341 3.17 -5.61 -14.47
CA ARG A 341 3.04 -7.07 -14.55
C ARG A 341 1.89 -7.61 -13.69
N ILE A 342 1.67 -7.04 -12.50
CA ILE A 342 0.48 -7.36 -11.68
C ILE A 342 -0.78 -6.98 -12.45
N ALA A 343 -0.83 -5.79 -13.04
CA ALA A 343 -1.97 -5.34 -13.83
C ALA A 343 -2.23 -6.25 -15.04
N ILE A 344 -1.18 -6.70 -15.75
CA ILE A 344 -1.28 -7.67 -16.84
C ILE A 344 -1.79 -9.02 -16.34
N LYS A 345 -1.26 -9.53 -15.23
CA LYS A 345 -1.71 -10.78 -14.61
C LYS A 345 -3.20 -10.73 -14.31
N LEU A 346 -3.65 -9.69 -13.61
CA LEU A 346 -5.07 -9.52 -13.27
C LEU A 346 -5.95 -9.41 -14.53
N LYS A 347 -5.48 -8.69 -15.54
CA LYS A 347 -6.17 -8.58 -16.83
C LYS A 347 -6.31 -9.93 -17.52
N THR A 348 -5.24 -10.73 -17.57
CA THR A 348 -5.23 -12.04 -18.21
C THR A 348 -6.13 -13.04 -17.48
N GLU A 349 -6.17 -12.96 -16.14
CA GLU A 349 -7.01 -13.82 -15.30
C GLU A 349 -8.47 -13.35 -15.20
N GLY A 350 -8.85 -12.26 -15.88
CA GLY A 350 -10.19 -11.70 -15.79
C GLY A 350 -10.51 -11.03 -14.44
N ARG A 351 -9.47 -10.70 -13.67
CA ARG A 351 -9.55 -10.08 -12.33
C ARG A 351 -9.25 -8.59 -12.35
N ALA A 352 -9.22 -7.95 -13.51
CA ALA A 352 -9.16 -6.51 -13.69
C ALA A 352 -10.38 -6.01 -14.46
N PHE A 353 -10.85 -4.80 -14.13
CA PHE A 353 -11.89 -4.09 -14.87
C PHE A 353 -11.33 -2.95 -15.72
N LYS A 354 -10.27 -2.28 -15.23
CA LYS A 354 -9.59 -1.20 -15.93
C LYS A 354 -8.11 -1.15 -15.51
N VAL A 355 -7.23 -1.01 -16.45
CA VAL A 355 -5.77 -0.85 -16.27
C VAL A 355 -5.28 0.28 -17.17
#